data_9c666012ce4989b24f42e1cc92fcd0a0
#
_entry.id   9c666012ce4989b24f42e1cc92fcd0a0
#
_cell.length_a   1.000
_cell.length_b   1.000
_cell.length_c   1.000
_cell.angle_alpha   90.00
_cell.angle_beta   90.00
_cell.angle_gamma   90.00
#
_symmetry.space_group_name_H-M   'P 1'
#
loop_
_entity.id
_entity.type
_entity.pdbx_description
1 polymer ?
#
loop_
_entity_poly.entity_id
_entity_poly.type
_entity_poly.pdbx_seq_one_letter_code
_entity_poly.pdbx_strand_id
1 'polypeptide(L)'
;MTGETLATKLNISLATIRADLRLLTTIGILDARPKVGYAYQGENLLQMDSQKFFQTTIAAILLPPTEIKLTTSMEEAVTKLFLADVGSLYVLDDDGALVGLISRKDLLRASFTNRGTTLPASIVMTRMPNVITVTADTSIIAASKLLLKHNVDSLPVVQNAGDTHVIGKITKNRIFKYFIETLVP
;
A
#
# COMPACT_ATOMS: atom_id res chain seq x y z
N MET A 1 -6.38 -36.75 -6.38
CA MET A 1 -5.79 -37.54 -7.50
C MET A 1 -4.58 -38.33 -7.00
N THR A 2 -4.35 -39.57 -7.49
CA THR A 2 -3.13 -40.30 -7.11
C THR A 2 -1.89 -39.77 -7.80
N GLY A 3 -0.71 -40.04 -7.27
CA GLY A 3 0.56 -39.67 -7.91
C GLY A 3 0.75 -40.28 -9.30
N GLU A 4 0.24 -41.50 -9.52
CA GLU A 4 0.26 -42.17 -10.82
C GLU A 4 -0.61 -41.44 -11.85
N THR A 5 -1.82 -41.05 -11.43
CA THR A 5 -2.73 -40.27 -12.29
C THR A 5 -2.14 -38.92 -12.68
N LEU A 6 -1.44 -38.27 -11.73
CA LEU A 6 -0.76 -37.00 -12.00
C LEU A 6 0.42 -37.18 -12.96
N ALA A 7 1.24 -38.20 -12.74
CA ALA A 7 2.37 -38.53 -13.60
C ALA A 7 1.91 -38.80 -15.06
N THR A 8 0.85 -39.57 -15.23
CA THR A 8 0.26 -39.86 -16.54
C THR A 8 -0.27 -38.59 -17.23
N LYS A 9 -1.00 -37.72 -16.48
CA LYS A 9 -1.54 -36.48 -17.04
C LYS A 9 -0.45 -35.48 -17.45
N LEU A 10 0.67 -35.47 -16.74
CA LEU A 10 1.79 -34.58 -17.01
C LEU A 10 2.81 -35.20 -17.98
N ASN A 11 2.59 -36.43 -18.42
CA ASN A 11 3.47 -37.20 -19.31
C ASN A 11 4.92 -37.32 -18.76
N ILE A 12 5.04 -37.56 -17.44
CA ILE A 12 6.33 -37.76 -16.75
C ILE A 12 6.28 -39.02 -15.91
N SER A 13 7.47 -39.54 -15.48
CA SER A 13 7.51 -40.71 -14.62
C SER A 13 7.04 -40.38 -13.18
N LEU A 14 6.44 -41.39 -12.51
CA LEU A 14 6.11 -41.27 -11.09
C LEU A 14 7.34 -40.96 -10.23
N ALA A 15 8.50 -41.47 -10.58
CA ALA A 15 9.76 -41.23 -9.90
C ALA A 15 10.13 -39.74 -9.97
N THR A 16 9.97 -39.13 -11.14
CA THR A 16 10.26 -37.69 -11.36
C THR A 16 9.39 -36.78 -10.51
N ILE A 17 8.06 -37.04 -10.48
CA ILE A 17 7.12 -36.16 -9.79
C ILE A 17 7.12 -36.34 -8.27
N ARG A 18 7.65 -37.43 -7.73
CA ARG A 18 7.62 -37.72 -6.28
C ARG A 18 8.28 -36.66 -5.43
N ALA A 19 9.44 -36.11 -5.88
CA ALA A 19 10.13 -35.07 -5.16
C ALA A 19 9.29 -33.79 -5.09
N ASP A 20 8.68 -33.41 -6.20
CA ASP A 20 7.84 -32.21 -6.29
C ASP A 20 6.57 -32.37 -5.45
N LEU A 21 5.91 -33.54 -5.49
CA LEU A 21 4.74 -33.83 -4.67
C LEU A 21 5.06 -33.79 -3.17
N ARG A 22 6.23 -34.29 -2.79
CA ARG A 22 6.70 -34.20 -1.39
C ARG A 22 6.93 -32.75 -0.99
N LEU A 23 7.61 -31.96 -1.81
CA LEU A 23 7.85 -30.54 -1.56
C LEU A 23 6.52 -29.79 -1.41
N LEU A 24 5.61 -29.95 -2.36
CA LEU A 24 4.29 -29.29 -2.35
C LEU A 24 3.44 -29.70 -1.14
N THR A 25 3.60 -30.94 -0.65
CA THR A 25 2.93 -31.38 0.58
C THR A 25 3.58 -30.78 1.83
N THR A 26 4.91 -30.67 1.84
CA THR A 26 5.65 -30.10 2.98
C THR A 26 5.31 -28.61 3.18
N ILE A 27 5.13 -27.86 2.10
CA ILE A 27 4.78 -26.43 2.15
C ILE A 27 3.25 -26.18 2.20
N GLY A 28 2.44 -27.25 2.37
CA GLY A 28 0.99 -27.14 2.57
C GLY A 28 0.17 -26.84 1.32
N ILE A 29 0.74 -26.83 0.12
CA ILE A 29 0.01 -26.64 -1.14
C ILE A 29 -0.81 -27.86 -1.51
N LEU A 30 -0.30 -29.05 -1.17
CA LEU A 30 -1.00 -30.32 -1.34
C LEU A 30 -1.24 -30.98 0.00
N ASP A 31 -2.40 -31.60 0.18
CA ASP A 31 -2.70 -32.56 1.23
C ASP A 31 -2.57 -33.99 0.68
N ALA A 32 -1.73 -34.80 1.33
CA ALA A 32 -1.53 -36.20 0.94
C ALA A 32 -2.33 -37.11 1.88
N ARG A 33 -3.38 -37.77 1.33
CA ARG A 33 -4.22 -38.72 2.08
C ARG A 33 -3.91 -40.15 1.68
N PRO A 34 -3.61 -41.03 2.66
CA PRO A 34 -3.37 -42.42 2.38
C PRO A 34 -4.54 -43.06 1.60
N LYS A 35 -4.23 -43.79 0.54
CA LYS A 35 -5.20 -44.46 -0.36
C LYS A 35 -6.13 -43.53 -1.18
N VAL A 36 -6.10 -42.23 -0.98
CA VAL A 36 -6.91 -41.23 -1.70
C VAL A 36 -6.04 -40.47 -2.71
N GLY A 37 -4.78 -40.19 -2.34
CA GLY A 37 -3.84 -39.42 -3.16
C GLY A 37 -3.71 -37.96 -2.72
N TYR A 38 -3.43 -37.07 -3.65
CA TYR A 38 -3.14 -35.67 -3.40
C TYR A 38 -4.37 -34.80 -3.67
N ALA A 39 -4.67 -33.89 -2.75
CA ALA A 39 -5.67 -32.84 -2.90
C ALA A 39 -4.98 -31.47 -2.85
N TYR A 40 -5.39 -30.56 -3.73
CA TYR A 40 -4.90 -29.18 -3.72
C TYR A 40 -5.52 -28.43 -2.55
N GLN A 41 -4.68 -27.87 -1.69
CA GLN A 41 -5.09 -27.11 -0.50
C GLN A 41 -4.91 -25.59 -0.67
N GLY A 42 -4.10 -25.19 -1.66
CA GLY A 42 -3.68 -23.80 -1.80
C GLY A 42 -4.81 -22.78 -2.00
N GLU A 43 -5.94 -23.19 -2.58
CA GLU A 43 -7.10 -22.30 -2.72
C GLU A 43 -7.81 -22.04 -1.38
N ASN A 44 -7.82 -23.03 -0.46
CA ASN A 44 -8.51 -22.88 0.82
C ASN A 44 -7.74 -22.06 1.86
N LEU A 45 -6.41 -22.14 1.84
CA LEU A 45 -5.56 -21.34 2.75
C LEU A 45 -5.47 -19.86 2.34
N LEU A 46 -5.48 -19.60 1.03
CA LEU A 46 -5.41 -18.23 0.50
C LEU A 46 -6.81 -17.58 0.34
N GLN A 47 -7.88 -18.37 0.24
CA GLN A 47 -9.21 -17.84 -0.07
C GLN A 47 -9.89 -17.14 1.11
N MET A 48 -9.77 -17.65 2.34
CA MET A 48 -10.47 -17.03 3.49
C MET A 48 -9.87 -15.68 3.87
N ASP A 49 -8.56 -15.57 3.96
CA ASP A 49 -7.91 -14.32 4.37
C ASP A 49 -7.73 -13.35 3.19
N SER A 50 -7.55 -13.86 1.96
CA SER A 50 -7.48 -13.01 0.77
C SER A 50 -8.81 -12.32 0.47
N GLN A 51 -9.96 -12.97 0.60
CA GLN A 51 -11.27 -12.34 0.40
C GLN A 51 -11.47 -11.17 1.40
N LYS A 52 -11.11 -11.36 2.66
CA LYS A 52 -11.17 -10.30 3.66
C LYS A 52 -10.26 -9.12 3.27
N PHE A 53 -9.03 -9.41 2.83
CA PHE A 53 -8.11 -8.37 2.37
C PHE A 53 -8.67 -7.59 1.17
N PHE A 54 -9.22 -8.28 0.17
CA PHE A 54 -9.77 -7.64 -1.04
C PHE A 54 -11.03 -6.80 -0.76
N GLN A 55 -11.82 -7.17 0.24
CA GLN A 55 -13.04 -6.45 0.62
C GLN A 55 -12.81 -5.32 1.63
N THR A 56 -11.63 -5.28 2.27
CA THR A 56 -11.33 -4.28 3.29
C THR A 56 -11.14 -2.90 2.65
N THR A 57 -11.75 -1.89 3.26
CA THR A 57 -11.55 -0.48 2.91
C THR A 57 -10.38 0.12 3.67
N ILE A 58 -9.85 1.24 3.18
CA ILE A 58 -8.73 1.92 3.85
C ILE A 58 -9.12 2.51 5.20
N ALA A 59 -10.42 2.66 5.51
CA ALA A 59 -10.89 3.06 6.83
C ALA A 59 -10.31 2.20 7.96
N ALA A 60 -10.13 0.88 7.73
CA ALA A 60 -9.59 -0.05 8.73
C ALA A 60 -8.10 0.17 9.05
N ILE A 61 -7.38 0.87 8.17
CA ILE A 61 -5.93 1.06 8.27
C ILE A 61 -5.49 2.52 8.11
N LEU A 62 -6.43 3.44 8.32
CA LEU A 62 -6.21 4.87 8.21
C LEU A 62 -5.13 5.35 9.19
N LEU A 63 -4.25 6.22 8.74
CA LEU A 63 -3.25 6.90 9.56
C LEU A 63 -3.61 8.37 9.71
N PRO A 64 -3.22 9.03 10.82
CA PRO A 64 -3.40 10.46 10.96
C PRO A 64 -2.59 11.21 9.89
N PRO A 65 -3.11 12.33 9.35
CA PRO A 65 -2.37 13.14 8.39
C PRO A 65 -1.21 13.86 9.09
N THR A 66 -0.22 14.29 8.33
CA THR A 66 0.84 15.17 8.80
C THR A 66 0.75 16.46 8.00
N GLU A 67 0.32 17.53 8.66
CA GLU A 67 -0.14 18.76 8.04
C GLU A 67 0.85 19.91 8.30
N ILE A 68 0.94 20.84 7.37
CA ILE A 68 1.65 22.11 7.49
C ILE A 68 0.79 23.22 6.87
N LYS A 69 1.10 24.46 7.23
CA LYS A 69 0.46 25.64 6.65
C LYS A 69 1.15 26.09 5.37
N LEU A 70 0.46 26.86 4.53
CA LEU A 70 1.01 27.50 3.33
C LEU A 70 2.28 28.32 3.63
N THR A 71 2.34 28.94 4.79
CA THR A 71 3.42 29.82 5.24
C THR A 71 4.61 29.09 5.86
N THR A 72 4.48 27.77 6.11
CA THR A 72 5.56 26.95 6.72
C THR A 72 6.82 27.04 5.85
N SER A 73 7.95 27.35 6.46
CA SER A 73 9.22 27.42 5.75
C SER A 73 9.69 26.04 5.28
N MET A 74 10.59 26.00 4.30
CA MET A 74 11.18 24.75 3.84
C MET A 74 11.96 24.03 4.94
N GLU A 75 12.64 24.76 5.81
CA GLU A 75 13.40 24.21 6.94
C GLU A 75 12.48 23.54 7.96
N GLU A 76 11.38 24.21 8.33
CA GLU A 76 10.35 23.64 9.21
C GLU A 76 9.68 22.43 8.59
N ALA A 77 9.38 22.46 7.27
CA ALA A 77 8.80 21.33 6.56
C ALA A 77 9.75 20.12 6.56
N VAL A 78 11.04 20.33 6.28
CA VAL A 78 12.06 19.27 6.36
C VAL A 78 12.14 18.72 7.78
N THR A 79 12.24 19.58 8.78
CA THR A 79 12.30 19.18 10.18
C THR A 79 11.08 18.35 10.58
N LYS A 80 9.88 18.80 10.23
CA LYS A 80 8.63 18.09 10.53
C LYS A 80 8.56 16.74 9.85
N LEU A 81 9.02 16.65 8.61
CA LEU A 81 9.04 15.41 7.84
C LEU A 81 9.96 14.36 8.49
N PHE A 82 11.13 14.78 8.98
CA PHE A 82 12.07 13.89 9.67
C PHE A 82 11.58 13.52 11.07
N LEU A 83 11.13 14.47 11.88
CA LEU A 83 10.66 14.19 13.24
C LEU A 83 9.42 13.28 13.27
N ALA A 84 8.52 13.42 12.29
CA ALA A 84 7.35 12.58 12.16
C ALA A 84 7.60 11.27 11.41
N ASP A 85 8.81 11.05 10.87
CA ASP A 85 9.19 9.91 10.02
C ASP A 85 8.17 9.63 8.90
N VAL A 86 7.80 10.68 8.16
CA VAL A 86 6.80 10.58 7.08
C VAL A 86 7.41 10.89 5.71
N GLY A 87 6.78 10.37 4.64
CA GLY A 87 7.21 10.57 3.26
C GLY A 87 6.66 11.85 2.62
N SER A 88 5.61 12.44 3.21
CA SER A 88 4.92 13.61 2.66
C SER A 88 4.20 14.39 3.74
N LEU A 89 3.97 15.68 3.46
CA LEU A 89 3.23 16.63 4.28
C LEU A 89 2.06 17.17 3.46
N TYR A 90 0.92 17.33 4.09
CA TYR A 90 -0.26 17.95 3.49
C TYR A 90 -0.29 19.43 3.83
N VAL A 91 -0.45 20.26 2.80
CA VAL A 91 -0.46 21.71 2.95
C VAL A 91 -1.91 22.16 3.05
N LEU A 92 -2.24 22.78 4.15
CA LEU A 92 -3.57 23.33 4.40
C LEU A 92 -3.53 24.87 4.34
N ASP A 93 -4.64 25.45 3.90
CA ASP A 93 -4.87 26.90 4.04
C ASP A 93 -5.35 27.27 5.46
N ASP A 94 -5.72 28.52 5.64
CA ASP A 94 -6.15 29.04 6.94
C ASP A 94 -7.53 28.49 7.36
N ASP A 95 -8.35 28.03 6.40
CA ASP A 95 -9.65 27.39 6.63
C ASP A 95 -9.52 25.88 6.87
N GLY A 96 -8.31 25.33 6.83
CA GLY A 96 -8.02 23.91 7.02
C GLY A 96 -8.28 23.06 5.78
N ALA A 97 -8.47 23.66 4.62
CA ALA A 97 -8.65 22.94 3.38
C ALA A 97 -7.31 22.50 2.77
N LEU A 98 -7.28 21.30 2.20
CA LEU A 98 -6.11 20.76 1.49
C LEU A 98 -5.88 21.57 0.20
N VAL A 99 -4.78 22.28 0.14
CA VAL A 99 -4.36 23.07 -1.04
C VAL A 99 -3.15 22.47 -1.77
N GLY A 100 -2.46 21.53 -1.15
CA GLY A 100 -1.33 20.87 -1.79
C GLY A 100 -0.69 19.75 -0.96
N LEU A 101 0.33 19.13 -1.55
CA LEU A 101 1.13 18.07 -0.95
C LEU A 101 2.60 18.30 -1.27
N ILE A 102 3.47 18.07 -0.30
CA ILE A 102 4.93 18.14 -0.43
C ILE A 102 5.50 16.78 -0.08
N SER A 103 6.28 16.19 -0.98
CA SER A 103 7.01 14.95 -0.74
C SER A 103 8.48 15.20 -0.40
N ARG A 104 9.15 14.17 0.14
CA ARG A 104 10.63 14.19 0.31
C ARG A 104 11.35 14.52 -1.00
N LYS A 105 10.85 14.04 -2.14
CA LYS A 105 11.43 14.29 -3.47
C LYS A 105 11.34 15.77 -3.86
N ASP A 106 10.24 16.44 -3.50
CA ASP A 106 10.04 17.85 -3.80
C ASP A 106 11.00 18.71 -2.99
N LEU A 107 11.14 18.43 -1.68
CA LEU A 107 12.08 19.13 -0.81
C LEU A 107 13.53 18.87 -1.23
N LEU A 108 13.89 17.63 -1.57
CA LEU A 108 15.22 17.31 -2.07
C LEU A 108 15.52 18.06 -3.38
N ARG A 109 14.59 18.07 -4.33
CA ARG A 109 14.75 18.83 -5.60
C ARG A 109 14.94 20.32 -5.33
N ALA A 110 14.16 20.88 -4.41
CA ALA A 110 14.25 22.29 -4.05
C ALA A 110 15.59 22.66 -3.40
N SER A 111 16.18 21.76 -2.60
CA SER A 111 17.47 21.98 -1.94
C SER A 111 18.63 22.17 -2.93
N PHE A 112 18.55 21.61 -4.13
CA PHE A 112 19.55 21.81 -5.19
C PHE A 112 19.35 23.10 -6.00
N THR A 113 18.12 23.61 -6.05
CA THR A 113 17.80 24.79 -6.87
C THR A 113 17.76 26.09 -6.08
N ASN A 114 17.42 26.03 -4.81
CA ASN A 114 17.27 27.20 -3.94
C ASN A 114 18.30 27.18 -2.80
N ARG A 115 19.19 28.15 -2.79
CA ARG A 115 20.18 28.33 -1.70
C ARG A 115 19.60 29.05 -0.48
N GLY A 116 18.29 29.33 -0.42
CA GLY A 116 17.63 30.05 0.66
C GLY A 116 16.60 29.20 1.38
N THR A 117 16.80 28.99 2.68
CA THR A 117 15.92 28.22 3.58
C THR A 117 14.65 28.98 3.98
N THR A 118 14.55 30.26 3.68
CA THR A 118 13.45 31.16 4.09
C THR A 118 12.21 31.11 3.20
N LEU A 119 12.27 30.40 2.06
CA LEU A 119 11.11 30.31 1.17
C LEU A 119 10.04 29.39 1.76
N PRO A 120 8.74 29.74 1.61
CA PRO A 120 7.65 28.85 2.00
C PRO A 120 7.71 27.52 1.27
N ALA A 121 7.48 26.42 1.98
CA ALA A 121 7.45 25.08 1.39
C ALA A 121 6.37 24.94 0.30
N SER A 122 5.32 25.76 0.37
CA SER A 122 4.25 25.83 -0.65
C SER A 122 4.71 26.20 -2.07
N ILE A 123 5.94 26.76 -2.23
CA ILE A 123 6.49 27.03 -3.57
C ILE A 123 6.75 25.74 -4.35
N VAL A 124 7.13 24.66 -3.66
CA VAL A 124 7.51 23.37 -4.28
C VAL A 124 6.43 22.30 -4.18
N MET A 125 5.29 22.62 -3.59
CA MET A 125 4.20 21.65 -3.44
C MET A 125 3.53 21.28 -4.77
N THR A 126 3.05 20.06 -4.87
CA THR A 126 2.01 19.70 -5.83
C THR A 126 0.71 20.34 -5.37
N ARG A 127 0.11 21.20 -6.22
CA ARG A 127 -1.10 21.96 -5.88
C ARG A 127 -2.37 21.18 -6.24
N MET A 128 -3.46 21.45 -5.52
CA MET A 128 -4.78 21.05 -5.99
C MET A 128 -5.07 21.73 -7.35
N PRO A 129 -5.79 21.07 -8.27
CA PRO A 129 -6.42 19.75 -8.18
C PRO A 129 -5.51 18.57 -8.57
N ASN A 130 -4.19 18.75 -8.71
CA ASN A 130 -3.27 17.68 -9.13
C ASN A 130 -2.92 16.68 -8.01
N VAL A 131 -3.31 16.96 -6.77
CA VAL A 131 -3.19 16.00 -5.66
C VAL A 131 -4.32 14.99 -5.76
N ILE A 132 -3.97 13.71 -5.79
CA ILE A 132 -4.94 12.62 -5.85
C ILE A 132 -5.42 12.32 -4.45
N THR A 133 -6.72 12.43 -4.23
CA THR A 133 -7.38 12.11 -2.96
C THR A 133 -8.21 10.83 -3.09
N VAL A 134 -8.49 10.20 -1.97
CA VAL A 134 -9.40 9.05 -1.84
C VAL A 134 -10.30 9.24 -0.63
N THR A 135 -11.40 8.49 -0.56
CA THR A 135 -12.31 8.48 0.58
C THR A 135 -12.11 7.23 1.44
N ALA A 136 -12.57 7.24 2.68
CA ALA A 136 -12.35 6.15 3.63
C ALA A 136 -12.95 4.80 3.20
N ASP A 137 -13.99 4.81 2.37
CA ASP A 137 -14.64 3.63 1.79
C ASP A 137 -13.89 3.04 0.57
N THR A 138 -12.84 3.72 0.09
CA THR A 138 -11.99 3.19 -0.99
C THR A 138 -11.38 1.85 -0.56
N SER A 139 -11.48 0.82 -1.41
CA SER A 139 -10.85 -0.47 -1.11
C SER A 139 -9.32 -0.36 -1.08
N ILE A 140 -8.67 -1.18 -0.26
CA ILE A 140 -7.20 -1.24 -0.17
C ILE A 140 -6.59 -1.47 -1.57
N ILE A 141 -7.19 -2.33 -2.38
CA ILE A 141 -6.73 -2.60 -3.75
C ILE A 141 -6.86 -1.39 -4.66
N ALA A 142 -7.96 -0.65 -4.58
CA ALA A 142 -8.14 0.57 -5.37
C ALA A 142 -7.11 1.64 -4.99
N ALA A 143 -6.91 1.86 -3.68
CA ALA A 143 -5.87 2.77 -3.19
C ALA A 143 -4.46 2.34 -3.61
N SER A 144 -4.15 1.03 -3.55
CA SER A 144 -2.87 0.47 -4.00
C SER A 144 -2.62 0.75 -5.49
N LYS A 145 -3.64 0.53 -6.34
CA LYS A 145 -3.55 0.82 -7.78
C LYS A 145 -3.28 2.30 -8.05
N LEU A 146 -3.91 3.21 -7.30
CA LEU A 146 -3.66 4.66 -7.42
C LEU A 146 -2.24 5.03 -7.01
N LEU A 147 -1.74 4.53 -5.87
CA LEU A 147 -0.37 4.74 -5.40
C LEU A 147 0.67 4.29 -6.45
N LEU A 148 0.45 3.13 -7.08
CA LEU A 148 1.34 2.61 -8.10
C LEU A 148 1.23 3.39 -9.42
N LYS A 149 0.01 3.63 -9.92
CA LYS A 149 -0.24 4.34 -11.18
C LYS A 149 0.38 5.74 -11.19
N HIS A 150 0.27 6.45 -10.07
CA HIS A 150 0.77 7.82 -9.96
C HIS A 150 2.17 7.93 -9.35
N ASN A 151 2.80 6.78 -9.02
CA ASN A 151 4.14 6.69 -8.44
C ASN A 151 4.31 7.59 -7.19
N VAL A 152 3.29 7.61 -6.33
CA VAL A 152 3.28 8.34 -5.05
C VAL A 152 3.34 7.38 -3.88
N ASP A 153 3.83 7.83 -2.73
CA ASP A 153 4.01 6.99 -1.53
C ASP A 153 2.86 7.11 -0.53
N SER A 154 2.03 8.15 -0.65
CA SER A 154 0.83 8.35 0.15
C SER A 154 -0.26 9.06 -0.63
N LEU A 155 -1.51 8.85 -0.20
CA LEU A 155 -2.70 9.58 -0.65
C LEU A 155 -3.38 10.21 0.55
N PRO A 156 -3.77 11.48 0.49
CA PRO A 156 -4.67 12.08 1.47
C PRO A 156 -6.05 11.44 1.37
N VAL A 157 -6.64 11.17 2.51
CA VAL A 157 -8.00 10.65 2.63
C VAL A 157 -8.91 11.78 3.06
N VAL A 158 -9.91 12.07 2.26
CA VAL A 158 -10.87 13.14 2.48
C VAL A 158 -12.23 12.61 2.92
N GLN A 159 -13.06 13.48 3.51
CA GLN A 159 -14.36 13.09 4.05
C GLN A 159 -15.28 12.57 2.94
N ASN A 160 -15.41 13.30 1.84
CA ASN A 160 -16.22 12.95 0.68
C ASN A 160 -15.44 13.16 -0.62
N ALA A 161 -15.88 12.52 -1.69
CA ALA A 161 -15.27 12.73 -3.02
C ALA A 161 -15.42 14.20 -3.45
N GLY A 162 -14.27 14.80 -3.83
CA GLY A 162 -14.21 16.22 -4.21
C GLY A 162 -14.07 17.20 -3.04
N ASP A 163 -14.07 16.70 -1.79
CA ASP A 163 -13.80 17.50 -0.61
C ASP A 163 -12.31 17.83 -0.47
N THR A 164 -12.02 18.86 0.31
CA THR A 164 -10.65 19.27 0.68
C THR A 164 -10.35 19.05 2.16
N HIS A 165 -11.34 18.58 2.93
CA HIS A 165 -11.15 18.26 4.35
C HIS A 165 -10.44 16.89 4.51
N VAL A 166 -9.18 16.91 4.95
CA VAL A 166 -8.37 15.70 5.15
C VAL A 166 -8.70 15.07 6.49
N ILE A 167 -9.16 13.81 6.46
CA ILE A 167 -9.46 13.02 7.67
C ILE A 167 -8.35 12.02 8.01
N GLY A 168 -7.39 11.81 7.10
CA GLY A 168 -6.32 10.85 7.29
C GLY A 168 -5.44 10.70 6.07
N LYS A 169 -4.59 9.67 6.11
CA LYS A 169 -3.75 9.25 4.98
C LYS A 169 -3.66 7.75 4.86
N ILE A 170 -3.40 7.29 3.65
CA ILE A 170 -3.00 5.91 3.37
C ILE A 170 -1.64 5.91 2.69
N THR A 171 -0.76 4.98 3.07
CA THR A 171 0.61 4.88 2.53
C THR A 171 0.90 3.47 2.01
N LYS A 172 1.86 3.34 1.07
CA LYS A 172 2.37 2.04 0.60
C LYS A 172 2.80 1.15 1.77
N ASN A 173 3.56 1.71 2.72
CA ASN A 173 4.06 0.96 3.87
C ASN A 173 2.92 0.47 4.78
N ARG A 174 1.87 1.28 4.99
CA ARG A 174 0.72 0.87 5.80
C ARG A 174 -0.05 -0.28 5.14
N ILE A 175 -0.26 -0.20 3.83
CA ILE A 175 -0.89 -1.28 3.06
C ILE A 175 -0.03 -2.54 3.10
N PHE A 176 1.29 -2.41 2.90
CA PHE A 176 2.20 -3.55 2.94
C PHE A 176 2.23 -4.22 4.33
N LYS A 177 2.28 -3.41 5.40
CA LYS A 177 2.21 -3.91 6.77
C LYS A 177 0.90 -4.68 7.00
N TYR A 178 -0.23 -4.13 6.60
CA TYR A 178 -1.53 -4.79 6.72
C TYR A 178 -1.59 -6.10 5.91
N PHE A 179 -1.01 -6.11 4.71
CA PHE A 179 -0.89 -7.31 3.88
C PHE A 179 -0.13 -8.43 4.62
N ILE A 180 1.04 -8.12 5.19
CA ILE A 180 1.83 -9.10 5.95
C ILE A 180 1.07 -9.59 7.18
N GLU A 181 0.47 -8.69 7.96
CA GLU A 181 -0.27 -9.03 9.18
C GLU A 181 -1.54 -9.86 8.91
N THR A 182 -2.14 -9.74 7.72
CA THR A 182 -3.41 -10.43 7.39
C THR A 182 -3.20 -11.73 6.62
N LEU A 183 -2.20 -11.80 5.74
CA LEU A 183 -2.01 -12.92 4.81
C LEU A 183 -0.82 -13.82 5.17
N VAL A 184 0.06 -13.37 6.06
CA VAL A 184 1.23 -14.16 6.52
C VAL A 184 1.04 -14.45 8.00
N PRO A 185 0.63 -15.67 8.38
CA PRO A 185 0.42 -16.09 9.77
C PRO A 185 1.73 -16.17 10.56
#